data_0c08a74fa4b253df236e0c17147cf5cc
#
_entry.id   0c08a74fa4b253df236e0c17147cf5cc
#
_cell.length_a   1.000
_cell.length_b   1.000
_cell.length_c   1.000
_cell.angle_alpha   90.00
_cell.angle_beta   90.00
_cell.angle_gamma   90.00
#
_symmetry.space_group_name_H-M   'P 1'
#
loop_
_entity.id
_entity.type
_entity.pdbx_description
1 polymer ?
#
loop_
_entity_poly.entity_id
_entity_poly.type
_entity_poly.pdbx_seq_one_letter_code
_entity_poly.pdbx_strand_id
1 'polypeptide(L)'
;MKIHNRMKLSDKTISVLKNFSSINQSILFKEGSKLRTISVMKNILAEATVTEEFARDFGIYDLNQFLNGLSLHSSPELDFANDGYVVIREGRSRSKYFFADPNVIVTPPDKAITLPSEDVCFELSTDQLDKLLKAAAVYQLPDISAVGEAGVIKLVVRDKKNDTS
;
A
#
# COMPACT_ATOMS: atom_id res chain seq x y z
N MET A 1 -32.27 0.20 -5.77
CA MET A 1 -31.21 0.83 -4.97
C MET A 1 -30.19 1.42 -5.94
N LYS A 2 -30.04 2.74 -6.00
CA LYS A 2 -29.04 3.37 -6.88
C LYS A 2 -27.66 3.06 -6.29
N ILE A 3 -26.91 2.17 -6.90
CA ILE A 3 -25.50 1.98 -6.62
C ILE A 3 -24.84 3.34 -6.91
N HIS A 4 -24.30 3.98 -5.87
CA HIS A 4 -23.56 5.24 -6.05
C HIS A 4 -22.25 4.87 -6.76
N ASN A 5 -22.24 4.96 -8.10
CA ASN A 5 -21.04 4.74 -8.92
C ASN A 5 -19.98 5.84 -8.74
N ARG A 6 -20.16 6.74 -7.78
CA ARG A 6 -19.29 7.88 -7.54
C ARG A 6 -18.81 7.87 -6.10
N MET A 7 -17.51 8.09 -5.93
CA MET A 7 -16.89 8.21 -4.62
C MET A 7 -15.73 9.20 -4.65
N LYS A 8 -15.36 9.68 -3.47
CA LYS A 8 -14.10 10.39 -3.23
C LYS A 8 -13.22 9.50 -2.37
N LEU A 9 -11.94 9.47 -2.68
CA LEU A 9 -10.98 8.80 -1.83
C LEU A 9 -10.60 9.72 -0.68
N SER A 10 -10.56 9.17 0.53
CA SER A 10 -10.06 9.87 1.71
C SER A 10 -8.54 10.05 1.63
N ASP A 11 -8.02 11.05 2.34
CA ASP A 11 -6.57 11.28 2.43
C ASP A 11 -5.84 10.05 2.99
N LYS A 12 -6.49 9.32 3.90
CA LYS A 12 -5.96 8.08 4.43
C LYS A 12 -5.81 7.01 3.33
N THR A 13 -6.82 6.82 2.51
CA THR A 13 -6.78 5.86 1.39
C THR A 13 -5.73 6.26 0.37
N ILE A 14 -5.63 7.54 0.03
CA ILE A 14 -4.57 8.06 -0.85
C ILE A 14 -3.19 7.79 -0.26
N SER A 15 -2.99 7.99 1.04
CA SER A 15 -1.73 7.70 1.74
C SER A 15 -1.38 6.21 1.70
N VAL A 16 -2.36 5.33 1.92
CA VAL A 16 -2.19 3.88 1.80
C VAL A 16 -1.77 3.49 0.37
N LEU A 17 -2.46 4.02 -0.64
CA LEU A 17 -2.14 3.74 -2.04
C LEU A 17 -0.74 4.25 -2.44
N LYS A 18 -0.31 5.40 -1.93
CA LYS A 18 1.07 5.90 -2.11
C LYS A 18 2.10 4.96 -1.49
N ASN A 19 1.83 4.43 -0.31
CA ASN A 19 2.70 3.41 0.28
C ASN A 19 2.71 2.12 -0.56
N PHE A 20 1.56 1.65 -0.99
CA PHE A 20 1.44 0.43 -1.81
C PHE A 20 2.14 0.56 -3.16
N SER A 21 2.17 1.76 -3.76
CA SER A 21 2.86 2.01 -5.03
C SER A 21 4.38 1.81 -4.93
N SER A 22 4.96 1.89 -3.73
CA SER A 22 6.37 1.57 -3.48
C SER A 22 6.63 0.06 -3.37
N ILE A 23 5.59 -0.74 -3.16
CA ILE A 23 5.67 -2.20 -3.05
C ILE A 23 5.41 -2.85 -4.41
N ASN A 24 4.38 -2.39 -5.11
CA ASN A 24 4.02 -2.87 -6.45
C ASN A 24 3.47 -1.71 -7.28
N GLN A 25 3.94 -1.61 -8.53
CA GLN A 25 3.47 -0.60 -9.47
C GLN A 25 1.97 -0.75 -9.78
N SER A 26 1.46 -1.98 -9.76
CA SER A 26 0.07 -2.30 -10.09
C SER A 26 -0.71 -2.72 -8.84
N ILE A 27 -2.02 -2.53 -8.87
CA ILE A 27 -2.92 -3.02 -7.81
C ILE A 27 -4.24 -3.52 -8.41
N LEU A 28 -4.75 -4.62 -7.87
CA LEU A 28 -6.11 -5.08 -8.09
C LEU A 28 -6.97 -4.68 -6.90
N PHE A 29 -7.89 -3.76 -7.13
CA PHE A 29 -8.96 -3.47 -6.18
C PHE A 29 -9.97 -4.61 -6.21
N LYS A 30 -10.34 -5.11 -5.06
CA LYS A 30 -11.41 -6.08 -4.87
C LYS A 30 -12.66 -5.39 -4.35
N GLU A 31 -13.82 -5.97 -4.64
CA GLU A 31 -15.08 -5.57 -4.02
C GLU A 31 -14.95 -5.53 -2.49
N GLY A 32 -15.48 -4.48 -1.87
CA GLY A 32 -15.40 -4.23 -0.43
C GLY A 32 -14.45 -3.11 -0.06
N SER A 33 -13.96 -3.10 1.17
CA SER A 33 -13.14 -2.03 1.76
C SER A 33 -11.69 -2.43 2.06
N LYS A 34 -11.26 -3.61 1.62
CA LYS A 34 -9.92 -4.12 1.89
C LYS A 34 -9.00 -3.95 0.68
N LEU A 35 -7.91 -3.23 0.88
CA LEU A 35 -6.85 -3.08 -0.10
C LEU A 35 -5.70 -4.02 0.24
N ARG A 36 -5.17 -4.73 -0.76
CA ARG A 36 -4.07 -5.67 -0.59
C ARG A 36 -3.09 -5.53 -1.75
N THR A 37 -1.82 -5.63 -1.45
CA THR A 37 -0.76 -5.66 -2.46
C THR A 37 0.33 -6.64 -2.07
N ILE A 38 1.05 -7.12 -3.06
CA ILE A 38 2.24 -7.96 -2.87
C ILE A 38 3.31 -7.51 -3.86
N SER A 39 4.55 -7.48 -3.41
CA SER A 39 5.68 -7.18 -4.30
C SER A 39 5.82 -8.23 -5.41
N VAL A 40 6.38 -7.83 -6.55
CA VAL A 40 6.63 -8.73 -7.68
C VAL A 40 7.47 -9.94 -7.25
N MET A 41 8.43 -9.74 -6.35
CA MET A 41 9.27 -10.81 -5.77
C MET A 41 8.53 -11.64 -4.71
N LYS A 42 7.29 -11.29 -4.37
CA LYS A 42 6.43 -11.98 -3.39
C LYS A 42 7.03 -12.07 -1.98
N ASN A 43 7.90 -11.14 -1.61
CA ASN A 43 8.55 -11.07 -0.30
C ASN A 43 8.00 -9.98 0.63
N ILE A 44 7.15 -9.08 0.11
CA ILE A 44 6.47 -8.04 0.87
C ILE A 44 4.97 -8.13 0.55
N LEU A 45 4.14 -8.32 1.56
CA LEU A 45 2.70 -8.27 1.48
C LEU A 45 2.20 -7.17 2.41
N ALA A 46 1.28 -6.34 1.91
CA ALA A 46 0.63 -5.30 2.69
C ALA A 46 -0.88 -5.37 2.54
N GLU A 47 -1.57 -5.05 3.61
CA GLU A 47 -3.03 -5.06 3.69
C GLU A 47 -3.51 -3.85 4.48
N ALA A 48 -4.59 -3.22 4.05
CA ALA A 48 -5.24 -2.12 4.74
C ALA A 48 -6.75 -2.18 4.57
N THR A 49 -7.50 -1.81 5.61
CA THR A 49 -8.92 -1.56 5.53
C THR A 49 -9.15 -0.05 5.43
N VAL A 50 -9.89 0.36 4.41
CA VAL A 50 -10.22 1.76 4.13
C VAL A 50 -11.69 2.04 4.42
N THR A 51 -12.09 3.31 4.40
CA THR A 51 -13.48 3.72 4.65
C THR A 51 -14.36 3.60 3.42
N GLU A 52 -13.76 3.61 2.24
CA GLU A 52 -14.45 3.45 0.97
C GLU A 52 -14.86 1.99 0.77
N GLU A 53 -16.01 1.80 0.16
CA GLU A 53 -16.50 0.49 -0.25
C GLU A 53 -16.57 0.44 -1.77
N PHE A 54 -15.70 -0.37 -2.35
CA PHE A 54 -15.63 -0.56 -3.80
C PHE A 54 -16.70 -1.57 -4.23
N ALA A 55 -17.51 -1.20 -5.22
CA ALA A 55 -18.67 -2.00 -5.63
C ALA A 55 -18.30 -3.20 -6.52
N ARG A 56 -17.05 -3.28 -6.99
CA ARG A 56 -16.57 -4.33 -7.89
C ARG A 56 -15.05 -4.37 -7.96
N ASP A 57 -14.52 -5.44 -8.55
CA ASP A 57 -13.10 -5.59 -8.86
C ASP A 57 -12.70 -4.69 -10.06
N PHE A 58 -11.51 -4.09 -9.99
CA PHE A 58 -10.87 -3.39 -11.11
C PHE A 58 -9.35 -3.28 -10.91
N GLY A 59 -8.62 -3.32 -12.02
CA GLY A 59 -7.17 -3.26 -12.02
C GLY A 59 -6.61 -1.88 -12.35
N ILE A 60 -5.62 -1.43 -11.61
CA ILE A 60 -4.80 -0.25 -11.92
C ILE A 60 -3.40 -0.74 -12.27
N TYR A 61 -2.95 -0.50 -13.52
CA TYR A 61 -1.64 -0.96 -13.98
C TYR A 61 -0.50 -0.11 -13.44
N ASP A 62 -0.65 1.22 -13.48
CA ASP A 62 0.32 2.16 -12.93
C ASP A 62 -0.33 3.02 -11.85
N LEU A 63 -0.11 2.60 -10.60
CA LEU A 63 -0.71 3.25 -9.44
C LEU A 63 -0.17 4.66 -9.23
N ASN A 64 1.11 4.92 -9.56
CA ASN A 64 1.68 6.26 -9.49
C ASN A 64 1.04 7.20 -10.51
N GLN A 65 0.84 6.74 -11.76
CA GLN A 65 0.15 7.52 -12.79
C GLN A 65 -1.28 7.84 -12.35
N PHE A 66 -1.99 6.86 -11.81
CA PHE A 66 -3.35 7.05 -11.28
C PHE A 66 -3.39 8.10 -10.17
N LEU A 67 -2.51 7.98 -9.17
CA LEU A 67 -2.39 8.92 -8.06
C LEU A 67 -2.00 10.33 -8.52
N ASN A 68 -1.09 10.43 -9.49
CA ASN A 68 -0.72 11.71 -10.10
C ASN A 68 -1.92 12.34 -10.82
N GLY A 69 -2.72 11.53 -11.53
CA GLY A 69 -3.97 11.99 -12.15
C GLY A 69 -4.96 12.55 -11.14
N LEU A 70 -5.10 11.91 -9.97
CA LEU A 70 -5.92 12.42 -8.87
C LEU A 70 -5.37 13.75 -8.33
N SER A 71 -4.06 13.89 -8.21
CA SER A 71 -3.41 15.08 -7.64
C SER A 71 -3.54 16.34 -8.50
N LEU A 72 -3.97 16.22 -9.76
CA LEU A 72 -4.30 17.37 -10.61
C LEU A 72 -5.56 18.11 -10.14
N HIS A 73 -6.29 17.53 -9.22
CA HIS A 73 -7.54 18.06 -8.68
C HIS A 73 -7.43 18.24 -7.16
N SER A 74 -8.13 19.25 -6.65
CA SER A 74 -8.15 19.52 -5.20
C SER A 74 -9.07 18.55 -4.44
N SER A 75 -10.19 18.16 -5.07
CA SER A 75 -11.18 17.25 -4.48
C SER A 75 -11.83 16.38 -5.56
N PRO A 76 -11.05 15.46 -6.18
CA PRO A 76 -11.52 14.64 -7.28
C PRO A 76 -12.63 13.68 -6.86
N GLU A 77 -13.62 13.53 -7.73
CA GLU A 77 -14.64 12.50 -7.62
C GLU A 77 -14.36 11.42 -8.67
N LEU A 78 -14.38 10.17 -8.25
CA LEU A 78 -14.25 9.00 -9.11
C LEU A 78 -15.62 8.51 -9.52
N ASP A 79 -15.86 8.37 -10.83
CA ASP A 79 -17.10 7.86 -11.39
C ASP A 79 -16.84 6.51 -12.08
N PHE A 80 -17.39 5.46 -11.51
CA PHE A 80 -17.23 4.06 -11.94
C PHE A 80 -18.41 3.56 -12.80
N ALA A 81 -19.14 4.46 -13.46
CA ALA A 81 -20.28 4.06 -14.28
C ALA A 81 -19.91 3.20 -15.49
N ASN A 82 -18.64 3.18 -15.91
CA ASN A 82 -18.13 2.40 -17.05
C ASN A 82 -17.29 1.22 -16.58
N ASP A 83 -17.40 0.07 -17.25
CA ASP A 83 -16.68 -1.16 -16.87
C ASP A 83 -15.21 -1.17 -17.29
N GLY A 84 -14.82 -0.35 -18.26
CA GLY A 84 -13.46 -0.33 -18.80
C GLY A 84 -12.57 0.80 -18.26
N TYR A 85 -13.14 1.79 -17.58
CA TYR A 85 -12.40 2.94 -17.06
C TYR A 85 -13.13 3.64 -15.93
N VAL A 86 -12.39 4.39 -15.12
CA VAL A 86 -12.91 5.36 -14.16
C VAL A 86 -12.77 6.78 -14.72
N VAL A 87 -13.76 7.62 -14.49
CA VAL A 87 -13.68 9.04 -14.80
C VAL A 87 -13.30 9.79 -13.53
N ILE A 88 -12.15 10.45 -13.56
CA ILE A 88 -11.70 11.38 -12.51
C ILE A 88 -12.24 12.77 -12.90
N ARG A 89 -12.98 13.39 -12.01
CA ARG A 89 -13.63 14.67 -12.33
C ARG A 89 -13.64 15.64 -11.15
N GLU A 90 -13.57 16.92 -11.48
CA GLU A 90 -13.80 18.05 -10.59
C GLU A 90 -14.33 19.23 -11.39
N GLY A 91 -15.50 19.74 -11.04
CA GLY A 91 -16.15 20.81 -11.77
C GLY A 91 -16.35 20.47 -13.27
N ARG A 92 -15.68 21.23 -14.15
CA ARG A 92 -15.70 21.00 -15.61
C ARG A 92 -14.57 20.08 -16.11
N SER A 93 -13.57 19.84 -15.27
CA SER A 93 -12.43 19.00 -15.64
C SER A 93 -12.80 17.52 -15.54
N ARG A 94 -12.37 16.74 -16.54
CA ARG A 94 -12.60 15.29 -16.60
C ARG A 94 -11.40 14.62 -17.26
N SER A 95 -10.94 13.53 -16.66
CA SER A 95 -9.97 12.62 -17.26
C SER A 95 -10.45 11.19 -17.12
N LYS A 96 -9.98 10.30 -18.00
CA LYS A 96 -10.28 8.88 -17.95
C LYS A 96 -9.01 8.11 -17.60
N TYR A 97 -9.15 7.15 -16.72
CA TYR A 97 -8.11 6.16 -16.45
C TYR A 97 -8.65 4.77 -16.81
N PHE A 98 -8.02 4.10 -17.77
CA PHE A 98 -8.45 2.78 -18.24
C PHE A 98 -7.98 1.69 -17.29
N PHE A 99 -8.87 0.74 -17.01
CA PHE A 99 -8.54 -0.39 -16.16
C PHE A 99 -7.64 -1.38 -16.88
N ALA A 100 -6.76 -2.01 -16.11
CA ALA A 100 -5.94 -3.11 -16.58
C ALA A 100 -6.67 -4.45 -16.46
N ASP A 101 -6.29 -5.40 -17.32
CA ASP A 101 -6.72 -6.79 -17.14
C ASP A 101 -6.15 -7.32 -15.80
N PRO A 102 -7.00 -7.89 -14.91
CA PRO A 102 -6.54 -8.48 -13.65
C PRO A 102 -5.42 -9.51 -13.80
N ASN A 103 -5.37 -10.22 -14.93
CA ASN A 103 -4.36 -11.26 -15.17
C ASN A 103 -2.93 -10.73 -15.35
N VAL A 104 -2.76 -9.45 -15.65
CA VAL A 104 -1.42 -8.84 -15.76
C VAL A 104 -0.91 -8.28 -14.43
N ILE A 105 -1.73 -8.33 -13.38
CA ILE A 105 -1.41 -7.79 -12.05
C ILE A 105 -1.00 -8.93 -11.13
N VAL A 106 0.18 -8.80 -10.49
CA VAL A 106 0.60 -9.72 -9.45
C VAL A 106 -0.19 -9.41 -8.18
N THR A 107 -1.03 -10.35 -7.77
CA THR A 107 -1.95 -10.20 -6.63
C THR A 107 -1.54 -11.08 -5.45
N PRO A 108 -1.85 -10.66 -4.21
CA PRO A 108 -1.70 -11.52 -3.04
C PRO A 108 -2.57 -12.78 -3.16
N PRO A 109 -2.19 -13.89 -2.49
CA PRO A 109 -3.05 -15.06 -2.40
C PRO A 109 -4.35 -14.69 -1.66
N ASP A 110 -5.47 -15.34 -2.03
CA ASP A 110 -6.78 -15.07 -1.41
C ASP A 110 -6.82 -15.47 0.06
N LYS A 111 -6.01 -16.43 0.46
CA LYS A 111 -5.92 -16.89 1.86
C LYS A 111 -5.16 -15.87 2.71
N ALA A 112 -5.65 -15.63 3.92
CA ALA A 112 -4.90 -14.87 4.92
C ALA A 112 -3.58 -15.58 5.24
N ILE A 113 -2.49 -14.81 5.29
CA ILE A 113 -1.20 -15.30 5.75
C ILE A 113 -1.20 -15.12 7.27
N THR A 114 -1.11 -16.22 8.00
CA THR A 114 -1.01 -16.24 9.47
C THR A 114 0.34 -16.81 9.86
N LEU A 115 0.96 -16.18 10.87
CA LEU A 115 2.15 -16.75 11.51
C LEU A 115 1.73 -17.91 12.41
N PRO A 116 2.35 -19.09 12.31
CA PRO A 116 2.03 -20.21 13.17
C PRO A 116 2.42 -19.96 14.64
N SER A 117 3.43 -19.14 14.88
CA SER A 117 3.86 -18.66 16.20
C SER A 117 4.52 -17.29 16.09
N GLU A 118 4.42 -16.50 17.14
CA GLU A 118 5.10 -15.20 17.26
C GLU A 118 6.23 -15.35 18.29
N ASP A 119 7.48 -15.41 17.83
CA ASP A 119 8.64 -15.51 18.71
C ASP A 119 9.01 -14.16 19.31
N VAL A 120 8.74 -13.08 18.60
CA VAL A 120 9.04 -11.71 19.00
C VAL A 120 7.84 -10.80 18.67
N CYS A 121 7.27 -10.15 19.69
CA CYS A 121 6.20 -9.17 19.56
C CYS A 121 6.54 -7.92 20.37
N PHE A 122 6.42 -6.74 19.78
CA PHE A 122 6.69 -5.47 20.45
C PHE A 122 5.95 -4.32 19.78
N GLU A 123 5.79 -3.23 20.53
CA GLU A 123 5.28 -1.96 20.00
C GLU A 123 6.45 -1.05 19.61
N LEU A 124 6.33 -0.37 18.48
CA LEU A 124 7.32 0.57 17.97
C LEU A 124 6.64 1.88 17.62
N SER A 125 7.07 2.97 18.25
CA SER A 125 6.59 4.30 17.90
C SER A 125 7.23 4.79 16.59
N THR A 126 6.53 5.70 15.89
CA THR A 126 7.05 6.34 14.67
C THR A 126 8.38 7.03 14.92
N ASP A 127 8.52 7.73 16.05
CA ASP A 127 9.77 8.43 16.43
C ASP A 127 10.95 7.45 16.61
N GLN A 128 10.70 6.30 17.19
CA GLN A 128 11.73 5.27 17.35
C GLN A 128 12.15 4.68 16.01
N LEU A 129 11.18 4.40 15.13
CA LEU A 129 11.45 3.92 13.78
C LEU A 129 12.26 4.96 12.98
N ASP A 130 11.88 6.22 13.03
CA ASP A 130 12.58 7.32 12.34
C ASP A 130 14.03 7.46 12.82
N LYS A 131 14.29 7.31 14.12
CA LYS A 131 15.65 7.31 14.66
C LYS A 131 16.48 6.16 14.14
N LEU A 132 15.91 4.94 14.07
CA LEU A 132 16.58 3.76 13.50
C LEU A 132 16.89 3.94 12.01
N LEU A 133 15.94 4.45 11.24
CA LEU A 133 16.12 4.71 9.80
C LEU A 133 17.22 5.77 9.57
N LYS A 134 17.24 6.85 10.38
CA LYS A 134 18.29 7.87 10.32
C LYS A 134 19.65 7.29 10.69
N ALA A 135 19.73 6.47 11.74
CA ALA A 135 20.97 5.80 12.11
C ALA A 135 21.47 4.85 11.00
N ALA A 136 20.58 4.04 10.43
CA ALA A 136 20.91 3.18 9.30
C ALA A 136 21.48 3.97 8.12
N ALA A 137 20.91 5.12 7.80
CA ALA A 137 21.38 5.99 6.72
C ALA A 137 22.72 6.64 7.04
N VAL A 138 22.90 7.19 8.24
CA VAL A 138 24.15 7.87 8.66
C VAL A 138 25.33 6.90 8.71
N TYR A 139 25.13 5.70 9.24
CA TYR A 139 26.18 4.68 9.35
C TYR A 139 26.27 3.78 8.12
N GLN A 140 25.40 3.97 7.13
CA GLN A 140 25.30 3.15 5.89
C GLN A 140 25.15 1.66 6.19
N LEU A 141 24.33 1.34 7.20
CA LEU A 141 24.04 -0.03 7.61
C LEU A 141 22.73 -0.49 6.95
N PRO A 142 22.75 -1.61 6.20
CA PRO A 142 21.62 -2.02 5.37
C PRO A 142 20.48 -2.70 6.13
N ASP A 143 20.74 -3.20 7.35
CA ASP A 143 19.78 -4.03 8.09
C ASP A 143 19.29 -3.38 9.37
N ILE A 144 17.99 -3.47 9.62
CA ILE A 144 17.39 -3.24 10.93
C ILE A 144 16.93 -4.61 11.46
N SER A 145 17.37 -4.96 12.65
CA SER A 145 17.08 -6.24 13.29
C SER A 145 16.38 -6.04 14.63
N ALA A 146 15.34 -6.84 14.90
CA ALA A 146 14.79 -7.01 16.23
C ALA A 146 15.43 -8.25 16.88
N VAL A 147 16.04 -8.06 18.03
CA VAL A 147 16.76 -9.12 18.76
C VAL A 147 16.16 -9.27 20.14
N GLY A 148 15.66 -10.47 20.46
CA GLY A 148 15.21 -10.82 21.81
C GLY A 148 16.37 -11.44 22.60
N GLU A 149 16.73 -10.85 23.72
CA GLU A 149 17.80 -11.33 24.60
C GLU A 149 17.44 -11.06 26.05
N ALA A 150 17.51 -12.08 26.89
CA ALA A 150 17.29 -11.99 28.34
C ALA A 150 16.01 -11.23 28.75
N GLY A 151 14.90 -11.44 28.03
CA GLY A 151 13.61 -10.78 28.31
C GLY A 151 13.51 -9.33 27.84
N VAL A 152 14.48 -8.84 27.07
CA VAL A 152 14.50 -7.52 26.45
C VAL A 152 14.53 -7.65 24.94
N ILE A 153 13.76 -6.79 24.23
CA ILE A 153 13.83 -6.65 22.79
C ILE A 153 14.68 -5.42 22.47
N LYS A 154 15.74 -5.66 21.69
CA LYS A 154 16.63 -4.59 21.16
C LYS A 154 16.37 -4.41 19.67
N LEU A 155 16.30 -3.18 19.22
CA LEU A 155 16.31 -2.82 17.80
C LEU A 155 17.72 -2.34 17.45
N VAL A 156 18.34 -3.00 16.47
CA VAL A 156 19.73 -2.79 16.12
C VAL A 156 19.84 -2.53 14.62
N VAL A 157 20.58 -1.48 14.25
CA VAL A 157 21.03 -1.27 12.88
C VAL A 157 22.40 -1.92 12.71
N ARG A 158 22.57 -2.73 11.67
CA ARG A 158 23.82 -3.49 11.46
C ARG A 158 24.01 -3.87 10.00
N ASP A 159 25.23 -4.29 9.66
CA ASP A 159 25.51 -5.02 8.43
C ASP A 159 25.75 -6.50 8.79
N LYS A 160 24.78 -7.35 8.52
CA LYS A 160 24.85 -8.79 8.79
C LYS A 160 25.96 -9.49 8.03
N LYS A 161 26.41 -8.94 6.88
CA LYS A 161 27.47 -9.54 6.06
C LYS A 161 28.86 -9.25 6.64
N ASN A 162 29.00 -8.09 7.28
CA ASN A 162 30.29 -7.60 7.78
C ASN A 162 30.38 -7.58 9.31
N ASP A 163 29.36 -8.12 10.01
CA ASP A 163 29.25 -8.16 11.48
C ASP A 163 29.55 -6.83 12.18
N THR A 164 29.18 -5.73 11.51
CA THR A 164 29.30 -4.36 12.02
C THR A 164 27.96 -3.91 12.59
N SER A 165 27.94 -3.40 13.80
CA SER A 165 26.75 -2.86 14.49
C SER A 165 27.08 -1.56 15.21
#